data_fb99cdb0ad489457f6e725d3080a3768
#
_entry.id   fb99cdb0ad489457f6e725d3080a3768
#
_cell.length_a   1.000
_cell.length_b   1.000
_cell.length_c   1.000
_cell.angle_alpha   90.00
_cell.angle_beta   90.00
_cell.angle_gamma   90.00
#
_symmetry.space_group_name_H-M   'P 1'
#
loop_
_entity.id
_entity.type
_entity.pdbx_description
1 polymer ?
#
loop_
_entity_poly.entity_id
_entity_poly.type
_entity_poly.pdbx_seq_one_letter_code
_entity_poly.pdbx_strand_id
1 'polypeptide(L)'
;MAKAFQKTASALVCALLCCALLLGCALLFVGCESDYPEIRITLTFNDNDEDTEDEYVLDYKLYRRIYPQTVAHYLELADLGFYDGTVVHDYRSDRMVAGGYTYEDLASSDVSELKPLDYAAATTGADGAVTLENVSTWADAEMTQPLNRLYGETSANGFSVANGTGLSNKIGAIGTYSYITKADAPSRTVFGRSSGGSAVREVNYYNNSVTSMFYLYTGSAGGSESAFCVFGELANAASQTRFSELMTAISDYTAAMQEEDDSFTFTETVTDESVVRIADNLASVGYYEVDEGFSVPVAKLIITGVTVEKY
;
A
#
# COMPACT_ATOMS: atom_id res chain seq x y z
N MET A 1 -36.97 -44.90 35.05
CA MET A 1 -37.14 -43.77 34.09
C MET A 1 -36.57 -42.42 34.61
N ALA A 2 -36.78 -42.02 35.87
CA ALA A 2 -36.31 -40.72 36.38
C ALA A 2 -34.77 -40.47 36.31
N LYS A 3 -33.95 -41.50 36.59
CA LYS A 3 -32.46 -41.38 36.55
C LYS A 3 -31.90 -41.21 35.11
N ALA A 4 -32.57 -41.70 34.08
CA ALA A 4 -32.16 -41.51 32.68
C ALA A 4 -32.46 -40.10 32.22
N PHE A 5 -33.61 -39.57 32.62
CA PHE A 5 -34.03 -38.19 32.26
C PHE A 5 -33.12 -37.14 32.88
N GLN A 6 -32.64 -37.39 34.13
CA GLN A 6 -31.74 -36.49 34.85
C GLN A 6 -30.34 -36.43 34.19
N LYS A 7 -29.84 -37.56 33.64
CA LYS A 7 -28.54 -37.58 32.94
C LYS A 7 -28.60 -36.88 31.59
N THR A 8 -29.71 -37.00 30.83
CA THR A 8 -29.89 -36.31 29.56
C THR A 8 -30.06 -34.81 29.76
N ALA A 9 -30.82 -34.37 30.78
CA ALA A 9 -30.97 -32.97 31.12
C ALA A 9 -29.62 -32.30 31.50
N SER A 10 -28.81 -32.98 32.32
CA SER A 10 -27.49 -32.48 32.73
C SER A 10 -26.51 -32.41 31.52
N ALA A 11 -26.55 -33.35 30.60
CA ALA A 11 -25.71 -33.31 29.39
C ALA A 11 -26.12 -32.16 28.45
N LEU A 12 -27.42 -31.88 28.35
CA LEU A 12 -27.92 -30.77 27.52
C LEU A 12 -27.53 -29.41 28.12
N VAL A 13 -27.58 -29.26 29.44
CA VAL A 13 -27.17 -28.03 30.12
C VAL A 13 -25.66 -27.81 29.99
N CYS A 14 -24.82 -28.86 30.10
CA CYS A 14 -23.40 -28.76 29.87
C CYS A 14 -23.08 -28.39 28.41
N ALA A 15 -23.78 -28.95 27.43
CA ALA A 15 -23.57 -28.62 26.03
C ALA A 15 -23.94 -27.16 25.72
N LEU A 16 -25.06 -26.66 26.28
CA LEU A 16 -25.47 -25.27 26.14
C LEU A 16 -24.49 -24.29 26.81
N LEU A 17 -23.95 -24.66 27.99
CA LEU A 17 -22.93 -23.87 28.66
C LEU A 17 -21.59 -23.84 27.88
N CYS A 18 -21.17 -24.97 27.31
CA CYS A 18 -20.00 -25.02 26.44
C CYS A 18 -20.19 -24.19 25.17
N CYS A 19 -21.36 -24.26 24.53
CA CYS A 19 -21.67 -23.41 23.36
C CYS A 19 -21.71 -21.92 23.72
N ALA A 20 -22.29 -21.56 24.88
CA ALA A 20 -22.31 -20.18 25.34
C ALA A 20 -20.90 -19.65 25.68
N LEU A 21 -20.03 -20.50 26.27
CA LEU A 21 -18.63 -20.17 26.53
C LEU A 21 -17.84 -20.04 25.22
N LEU A 22 -18.06 -20.90 24.24
CA LEU A 22 -17.40 -20.81 22.94
C LEU A 22 -17.87 -19.58 22.15
N LEU A 23 -19.17 -19.25 22.17
CA LEU A 23 -19.68 -18.01 21.62
C LEU A 23 -19.16 -16.77 22.37
N GLY A 24 -19.07 -16.84 23.70
CA GLY A 24 -18.49 -15.77 24.53
C GLY A 24 -17.01 -15.55 24.23
N CYS A 25 -16.23 -16.62 24.05
CA CYS A 25 -14.84 -16.53 23.62
C CYS A 25 -14.70 -15.98 22.21
N ALA A 26 -15.57 -16.38 21.27
CA ALA A 26 -15.55 -15.83 19.90
C ALA A 26 -15.87 -14.33 19.85
N LEU A 27 -16.75 -13.85 20.75
CA LEU A 27 -17.07 -12.42 20.88
C LEU A 27 -15.96 -11.61 21.59
N LEU A 28 -15.06 -12.27 22.34
CA LEU A 28 -13.89 -11.61 22.95
C LEU A 28 -12.72 -11.47 21.95
N PHE A 29 -12.79 -12.17 20.82
CA PHE A 29 -11.85 -12.05 19.69
C PHE A 29 -12.32 -11.05 18.62
N VAL A 30 -13.40 -10.29 18.83
CA VAL A 30 -13.60 -9.03 18.11
C VAL A 30 -12.53 -8.09 18.64
N GLY A 31 -11.35 -8.18 18.05
CA GLY A 31 -10.18 -7.45 18.47
C GLY A 31 -10.50 -5.96 18.49
N CYS A 32 -10.23 -5.28 19.58
CA CYS A 32 -10.13 -3.83 19.57
C CYS A 32 -9.13 -3.47 18.48
N GLU A 33 -9.59 -2.78 17.44
CA GLU A 33 -8.69 -2.24 16.42
C GLU A 33 -7.60 -1.43 17.11
N SER A 34 -6.35 -1.74 16.78
CA SER A 34 -5.22 -1.02 17.34
C SER A 34 -5.14 0.39 16.76
N ASP A 35 -4.86 1.39 17.60
CA ASP A 35 -4.48 2.73 17.15
C ASP A 35 -3.20 2.70 16.29
N TYR A 36 -2.42 1.63 16.44
CA TYR A 36 -1.13 1.40 15.78
C TYR A 36 -1.06 -0.04 15.27
N PRO A 37 -1.75 -0.35 14.15
CA PRO A 37 -1.58 -1.65 13.50
C PRO A 37 -0.18 -1.81 12.95
N GLU A 38 0.21 -3.05 12.70
CA GLU A 38 1.53 -3.39 12.19
C GLU A 38 1.40 -4.26 10.96
N ILE A 39 2.18 -3.95 9.92
CA ILE A 39 2.35 -4.77 8.73
C ILE A 39 3.79 -5.21 8.60
N ARG A 40 3.99 -6.37 7.98
CA ARG A 40 5.29 -6.86 7.56
C ARG A 40 5.37 -6.81 6.05
N ILE A 41 6.37 -6.12 5.53
CA ILE A 41 6.72 -6.12 4.12
C ILE A 41 7.96 -7.00 3.95
N THR A 42 7.85 -8.02 3.10
CA THR A 42 9.00 -8.84 2.70
C THR A 42 9.41 -8.45 1.30
N LEU A 43 10.67 -8.06 1.16
CA LEU A 43 11.27 -7.73 -0.12
C LEU A 43 12.42 -8.69 -0.40
N THR A 44 12.57 -9.07 -1.67
CA THR A 44 13.81 -9.68 -2.17
C THR A 44 14.55 -8.68 -3.04
N PHE A 45 15.86 -8.67 -2.92
CA PHE A 45 16.75 -7.96 -3.82
C PHE A 45 17.44 -8.98 -4.70
N ASN A 46 17.11 -8.96 -5.98
CA ASN A 46 17.65 -9.88 -6.98
C ASN A 46 18.70 -9.12 -7.79
N ASP A 47 19.95 -9.37 -7.48
CA ASP A 47 21.12 -8.79 -8.15
C ASP A 47 21.57 -9.60 -9.38
N ASN A 48 20.73 -10.55 -9.85
CA ASN A 48 21.02 -11.49 -10.93
C ASN A 48 22.11 -12.54 -10.61
N ASP A 49 22.53 -12.67 -9.35
CA ASP A 49 23.32 -13.80 -8.89
C ASP A 49 22.38 -14.93 -8.50
N GLU A 50 22.38 -16.04 -9.26
CA GLU A 50 21.46 -17.19 -9.08
C GLU A 50 21.55 -17.84 -7.68
N ASP A 51 22.59 -17.55 -6.91
CA ASP A 51 22.86 -18.16 -5.60
C ASP A 51 22.42 -17.31 -4.38
N THR A 52 22.00 -16.04 -4.56
CA THR A 52 21.72 -15.14 -3.43
C THR A 52 20.49 -14.24 -3.67
N GLU A 53 19.31 -14.77 -3.38
CA GLU A 53 18.14 -13.90 -3.14
C GLU A 53 18.14 -13.51 -1.66
N ASP A 54 18.63 -12.33 -1.35
CA ASP A 54 18.55 -11.80 0.00
C ASP A 54 17.13 -11.30 0.31
N GLU A 55 16.53 -11.88 1.35
CA GLU A 55 15.21 -11.50 1.83
C GLU A 55 15.33 -10.44 2.94
N TYR A 56 14.64 -9.32 2.78
CA TYR A 56 14.58 -8.23 3.74
C TYR A 56 13.18 -8.12 4.34
N VAL A 57 13.05 -8.47 5.61
CA VAL A 57 11.80 -8.41 6.36
C VAL A 57 11.72 -7.10 7.13
N LEU A 58 10.72 -6.28 6.81
CA LEU A 58 10.53 -4.94 7.33
C LEU A 58 9.17 -4.83 8.04
N ASP A 59 9.18 -4.77 9.35
CA ASP A 59 7.96 -4.51 10.13
C ASP A 59 7.70 -3.00 10.20
N TYR A 60 6.50 -2.59 9.87
CA TYR A 60 6.03 -1.22 9.90
C TYR A 60 4.92 -1.05 10.93
N LYS A 61 5.05 -0.02 11.75
CA LYS A 61 4.00 0.48 12.61
C LYS A 61 3.24 1.57 11.88
N LEU A 62 1.94 1.39 11.71
CA LEU A 62 1.05 2.33 11.03
C LEU A 62 0.29 3.20 12.04
N TYR A 63 -0.09 4.40 11.62
CA TYR A 63 -0.68 5.41 12.49
C TYR A 63 -2.16 5.63 12.15
N ARG A 64 -3.01 4.61 12.41
CA ARG A 64 -4.46 4.66 12.18
C ARG A 64 -5.15 5.83 12.87
N ARG A 65 -4.70 6.18 14.07
CA ARG A 65 -5.27 7.32 14.79
C ARG A 65 -5.09 8.65 14.07
N ILE A 66 -4.06 8.78 13.24
CA ILE A 66 -3.76 9.99 12.47
C ILE A 66 -4.38 9.90 11.09
N TYR A 67 -4.22 8.76 10.42
CA TYR A 67 -4.63 8.52 9.03
C TYR A 67 -5.56 7.29 8.94
N PRO A 68 -6.78 7.37 9.50
CA PRO A 68 -7.65 6.21 9.65
C PRO A 68 -8.08 5.58 8.33
N GLN A 69 -8.40 6.39 7.32
CA GLN A 69 -8.83 5.89 6.02
C GLN A 69 -7.67 5.28 5.23
N THR A 70 -6.53 5.97 5.22
CA THR A 70 -5.32 5.49 4.56
C THR A 70 -4.89 4.16 5.15
N VAL A 71 -4.74 4.07 6.46
CA VAL A 71 -4.28 2.83 7.11
C VAL A 71 -5.27 1.69 6.87
N ALA A 72 -6.58 1.92 7.02
CA ALA A 72 -7.58 0.88 6.76
C ALA A 72 -7.51 0.35 5.32
N HIS A 73 -7.34 1.24 4.35
CA HIS A 73 -7.22 0.88 2.94
C HIS A 73 -5.97 0.01 2.65
N TYR A 74 -4.81 0.40 3.17
CA TYR A 74 -3.58 -0.38 2.94
C TYR A 74 -3.60 -1.72 3.67
N LEU A 75 -4.22 -1.83 4.84
CA LEU A 75 -4.43 -3.11 5.51
C LEU A 75 -5.33 -4.03 4.70
N GLU A 76 -6.43 -3.50 4.15
CA GLU A 76 -7.35 -4.28 3.30
C GLU A 76 -6.64 -4.81 2.04
N LEU A 77 -5.83 -3.98 1.38
CA LEU A 77 -5.04 -4.44 0.23
C LEU A 77 -4.00 -5.50 0.60
N ALA A 78 -3.38 -5.39 1.78
CA ALA A 78 -2.47 -6.40 2.30
C ALA A 78 -3.20 -7.74 2.55
N ASP A 79 -4.38 -7.71 3.17
CA ASP A 79 -5.20 -8.90 3.41
C ASP A 79 -5.68 -9.58 2.12
N LEU A 80 -5.87 -8.81 1.05
CA LEU A 80 -6.20 -9.33 -0.28
C LEU A 80 -4.99 -9.95 -0.99
N GLY A 81 -3.77 -9.85 -0.43
CA GLY A 81 -2.53 -10.28 -1.09
C GLY A 81 -2.19 -9.44 -2.32
N PHE A 82 -2.71 -8.22 -2.41
CA PHE A 82 -2.56 -7.36 -3.58
C PHE A 82 -1.10 -7.07 -3.92
N TYR A 83 -0.25 -7.03 -2.91
CA TYR A 83 1.15 -6.62 -3.08
C TYR A 83 2.10 -7.75 -3.49
N ASP A 84 1.64 -9.01 -3.46
CA ASP A 84 2.48 -10.17 -3.76
C ASP A 84 2.94 -10.14 -5.23
N GLY A 85 4.25 -10.15 -5.44
CA GLY A 85 4.87 -10.06 -6.76
C GLY A 85 4.89 -8.64 -7.35
N THR A 86 4.54 -7.60 -6.57
CA THR A 86 4.78 -6.22 -7.00
C THR A 86 6.26 -5.85 -6.88
N VAL A 87 6.67 -4.84 -7.64
CA VAL A 87 8.07 -4.42 -7.67
C VAL A 87 8.22 -2.94 -7.35
N VAL A 88 9.42 -2.56 -6.93
CA VAL A 88 9.84 -1.16 -6.94
C VAL A 88 10.03 -0.75 -8.39
N HIS A 89 9.18 0.14 -8.87
CA HIS A 89 9.15 0.58 -10.27
C HIS A 89 9.68 1.99 -10.49
N ASP A 90 9.91 2.75 -9.42
CA ASP A 90 10.54 4.06 -9.48
C ASP A 90 11.47 4.22 -8.26
N TYR A 91 12.77 4.24 -8.51
CA TYR A 91 13.81 4.38 -7.48
C TYR A 91 14.53 5.71 -7.67
N ARG A 92 14.39 6.59 -6.69
CA ARG A 92 15.00 7.92 -6.70
C ARG A 92 15.91 8.10 -5.49
N SER A 93 16.69 9.17 -5.49
CA SER A 93 17.65 9.45 -4.41
C SER A 93 17.06 9.54 -3.01
N ASP A 94 15.76 9.82 -2.90
CA ASP A 94 15.06 10.02 -1.64
C ASP A 94 13.99 8.96 -1.34
N ARG A 95 13.57 8.19 -2.36
CA ARG A 95 12.47 7.22 -2.19
C ARG A 95 12.50 6.09 -3.22
N MET A 96 11.86 4.99 -2.88
CA MET A 96 11.47 3.93 -3.80
C MET A 96 9.95 3.75 -3.77
N VAL A 97 9.32 3.69 -4.95
CA VAL A 97 7.86 3.57 -5.13
C VAL A 97 7.51 2.16 -5.56
N ALA A 98 6.52 1.56 -4.89
CA ALA A 98 6.05 0.21 -5.14
C ALA A 98 4.52 0.11 -5.08
N GLY A 99 3.98 -1.11 -5.27
CA GLY A 99 2.56 -1.41 -5.09
C GLY A 99 1.66 -1.07 -6.28
N GLY A 100 2.24 -0.86 -7.47
CA GLY A 100 1.44 -0.56 -8.67
C GLY A 100 1.91 -1.25 -9.94
N TYR A 101 3.05 -1.93 -9.89
CA TYR A 101 3.70 -2.54 -11.05
C TYR A 101 4.25 -3.92 -10.75
N THR A 102 4.39 -4.71 -11.80
CA THR A 102 5.02 -6.02 -11.79
C THR A 102 5.73 -6.25 -13.13
N TYR A 103 6.38 -7.38 -13.29
CA TYR A 103 6.90 -7.86 -14.57
C TYR A 103 6.02 -8.98 -15.11
N GLU A 104 6.04 -9.20 -16.42
CA GLU A 104 5.40 -10.38 -17.02
C GLU A 104 6.06 -11.66 -16.54
N ASP A 105 7.40 -11.66 -16.51
CA ASP A 105 8.22 -12.68 -15.87
C ASP A 105 9.10 -12.04 -14.79
N LEU A 106 8.88 -12.40 -13.54
CA LEU A 106 9.68 -11.90 -12.42
C LEU A 106 11.15 -12.35 -12.50
N ALA A 107 11.47 -13.41 -13.25
CA ALA A 107 12.84 -13.84 -13.49
C ALA A 107 13.53 -13.07 -14.63
N SER A 108 12.79 -12.33 -15.48
CA SER A 108 13.38 -11.52 -16.55
C SER A 108 14.24 -10.39 -15.99
N SER A 109 15.38 -10.09 -16.60
CA SER A 109 16.20 -8.91 -16.28
C SER A 109 15.85 -7.68 -17.14
N ASP A 110 14.91 -7.80 -18.07
CA ASP A 110 14.55 -6.74 -19.00
C ASP A 110 13.56 -5.77 -18.36
N VAL A 111 14.01 -4.54 -18.07
CA VAL A 111 13.17 -3.47 -17.50
C VAL A 111 12.02 -3.05 -18.44
N SER A 112 12.13 -3.35 -19.75
CA SER A 112 11.07 -3.04 -20.72
C SER A 112 9.82 -3.93 -20.54
N GLU A 113 9.94 -5.03 -19.81
CA GLU A 113 8.80 -5.90 -19.45
C GLU A 113 8.01 -5.41 -18.25
N LEU A 114 8.39 -4.29 -17.67
CA LEU A 114 7.62 -3.64 -16.58
C LEU A 114 6.21 -3.32 -17.08
N LYS A 115 5.21 -3.71 -16.30
CA LYS A 115 3.81 -3.45 -16.64
C LYS A 115 3.01 -2.97 -15.42
N PRO A 116 2.04 -2.07 -15.63
CA PRO A 116 1.13 -1.69 -14.55
C PRO A 116 0.25 -2.87 -14.15
N LEU A 117 -0.03 -2.98 -12.86
CA LEU A 117 -1.08 -3.86 -12.35
C LEU A 117 -2.44 -3.30 -12.73
N ASP A 118 -3.36 -4.17 -13.12
CA ASP A 118 -4.77 -3.79 -13.26
C ASP A 118 -5.42 -3.70 -11.89
N TYR A 119 -5.14 -2.58 -11.20
CA TYR A 119 -5.69 -2.29 -9.88
C TYR A 119 -7.22 -2.31 -9.89
N ALA A 120 -7.82 -1.83 -10.97
CA ALA A 120 -9.26 -1.82 -11.11
C ALA A 120 -9.83 -3.25 -11.16
N ALA A 121 -9.25 -4.12 -11.98
CA ALA A 121 -9.68 -5.51 -12.06
C ALA A 121 -9.46 -6.25 -10.73
N ALA A 122 -8.32 -6.01 -10.05
CA ALA A 122 -8.01 -6.64 -8.77
C ALA A 122 -8.94 -6.21 -7.62
N THR A 123 -9.56 -5.03 -7.73
CA THR A 123 -10.42 -4.45 -6.68
C THR A 123 -11.90 -4.35 -7.09
N THR A 124 -12.29 -5.08 -8.13
CA THR A 124 -13.67 -5.09 -8.66
C THR A 124 -14.14 -6.54 -8.83
N GLY A 125 -15.32 -6.83 -8.34
CA GLY A 125 -15.94 -8.14 -8.47
C GLY A 125 -16.43 -8.44 -9.89
N ALA A 126 -16.83 -9.68 -10.13
CA ALA A 126 -17.32 -10.13 -11.43
C ALA A 126 -18.63 -9.43 -11.90
N ASP A 127 -19.35 -8.82 -10.98
CA ASP A 127 -20.53 -8.01 -11.23
C ASP A 127 -20.21 -6.54 -11.55
N GLY A 128 -18.94 -6.16 -11.54
CA GLY A 128 -18.45 -4.80 -11.76
C GLY A 128 -18.53 -3.89 -10.52
N ALA A 129 -18.92 -4.44 -9.36
CA ALA A 129 -18.95 -3.68 -8.12
C ALA A 129 -17.54 -3.61 -7.49
N VAL A 130 -17.19 -2.48 -6.90
CA VAL A 130 -15.95 -2.33 -6.11
C VAL A 130 -16.03 -3.23 -4.89
N THR A 131 -15.00 -4.06 -4.68
CA THR A 131 -14.93 -5.02 -3.57
C THR A 131 -14.31 -4.44 -2.31
N LEU A 132 -13.58 -3.32 -2.43
CA LEU A 132 -12.96 -2.65 -1.29
C LEU A 132 -14.02 -1.99 -0.40
N GLU A 133 -13.90 -2.20 0.89
CA GLU A 133 -14.74 -1.54 1.91
C GLU A 133 -14.19 -0.17 2.31
N ASN A 134 -12.85 -0.04 2.31
CA ASN A 134 -12.13 1.15 2.75
C ASN A 134 -11.83 2.08 1.59
N VAL A 135 -12.87 2.71 1.06
CA VAL A 135 -12.79 3.76 0.03
C VAL A 135 -13.38 5.06 0.55
N SER A 136 -13.03 6.18 -0.07
CA SER A 136 -13.58 7.49 0.30
C SER A 136 -13.98 8.34 -0.89
N THR A 137 -14.20 7.70 -2.04
CA THR A 137 -14.69 8.36 -3.26
C THR A 137 -15.87 7.59 -3.85
N TRP A 138 -16.84 8.32 -4.43
CA TRP A 138 -18.04 7.79 -5.03
C TRP A 138 -18.39 8.53 -6.32
N ALA A 139 -19.09 7.85 -7.21
CA ALA A 139 -19.61 8.46 -8.45
C ALA A 139 -20.85 9.33 -8.20
N ASP A 140 -21.53 9.16 -7.05
CA ASP A 140 -22.76 9.87 -6.68
C ASP A 140 -22.69 10.50 -5.28
N ALA A 141 -23.53 11.51 -5.04
CA ALA A 141 -23.59 12.24 -3.77
C ALA A 141 -24.20 11.40 -2.63
N GLU A 142 -24.98 10.39 -2.95
CA GLU A 142 -25.65 9.48 -2.02
C GLU A 142 -24.71 8.36 -1.54
N MET A 143 -23.48 8.30 -2.08
CA MET A 143 -22.47 7.28 -1.75
C MET A 143 -22.92 5.84 -2.05
N THR A 144 -23.70 5.64 -3.11
CA THR A 144 -24.21 4.32 -3.50
C THR A 144 -23.30 3.61 -4.52
N GLN A 145 -22.43 4.36 -5.20
CA GLN A 145 -21.51 3.85 -6.23
C GLN A 145 -20.07 4.15 -5.82
N PRO A 146 -19.45 3.28 -4.99
CA PRO A 146 -18.09 3.48 -4.56
C PRO A 146 -17.10 3.39 -5.73
N LEU A 147 -16.02 4.14 -5.63
CA LEU A 147 -14.85 4.06 -6.49
C LEU A 147 -13.71 3.48 -5.67
N ASN A 148 -12.83 2.72 -6.30
CA ASN A 148 -11.74 2.02 -5.61
C ASN A 148 -10.54 2.92 -5.26
N ARG A 149 -10.79 4.15 -4.82
CA ARG A 149 -9.77 5.12 -4.44
C ARG A 149 -10.10 5.82 -3.14
N LEU A 150 -9.03 6.32 -2.51
CA LEU A 150 -9.17 7.27 -1.44
C LEU A 150 -9.08 8.72 -1.97
N TYR A 151 -9.86 9.59 -1.38
CA TYR A 151 -9.56 11.01 -1.35
C TYR A 151 -8.49 11.20 -0.28
N GLY A 152 -7.22 11.30 -0.69
CA GLY A 152 -6.07 11.16 0.19
C GLY A 152 -6.10 12.06 1.42
N GLU A 153 -5.67 11.53 2.55
CA GLU A 153 -5.55 12.27 3.82
C GLU A 153 -4.30 13.17 3.79
N THR A 154 -4.28 14.10 2.85
CA THR A 154 -3.16 14.99 2.56
C THR A 154 -3.50 16.45 2.82
N SER A 155 -2.49 17.29 3.09
CA SER A 155 -2.71 18.71 3.30
C SER A 155 -3.23 19.42 2.04
N ALA A 156 -2.90 18.92 0.86
CA ALA A 156 -3.43 19.41 -0.40
C ALA A 156 -4.96 19.21 -0.51
N ASN A 157 -5.49 18.16 0.11
CA ASN A 157 -6.93 17.90 0.21
C ASN A 157 -7.60 18.59 1.42
N GLY A 158 -6.84 19.41 2.15
CA GLY A 158 -7.32 20.13 3.33
C GLY A 158 -7.34 19.29 4.61
N PHE A 159 -6.69 18.11 4.60
CA PHE A 159 -6.48 17.36 5.82
C PHE A 159 -5.41 18.04 6.69
N SER A 160 -5.68 18.18 7.96
CA SER A 160 -4.73 18.78 8.90
C SER A 160 -4.51 17.86 10.09
N VAL A 161 -3.26 17.57 10.36
CA VAL A 161 -2.85 16.87 11.58
C VAL A 161 -2.60 17.89 12.67
N ALA A 162 -3.02 17.60 13.89
CA ALA A 162 -2.72 18.47 15.02
C ALA A 162 -1.20 18.68 15.15
N ASN A 163 -0.81 19.92 15.46
CA ASN A 163 0.60 20.31 15.51
C ASN A 163 1.45 19.33 16.32
N GLY A 164 2.54 18.86 15.72
CA GLY A 164 3.51 17.97 16.37
C GLY A 164 3.13 16.47 16.38
N THR A 165 2.01 16.08 15.76
CA THR A 165 1.58 14.67 15.70
C THR A 165 1.73 14.04 14.33
N GLY A 166 2.03 14.83 13.29
CA GLY A 166 2.30 14.32 11.94
C GLY A 166 3.65 13.62 11.85
N LEU A 167 3.69 12.58 11.02
CA LEU A 167 4.94 11.91 10.67
C LEU A 167 5.66 12.71 9.60
N SER A 168 6.98 12.65 9.63
CA SER A 168 7.83 13.31 8.64
C SER A 168 8.49 12.29 7.72
N ASN A 169 8.87 12.72 6.53
CA ASN A 169 9.74 11.98 5.64
C ASN A 169 11.10 11.80 6.32
N LYS A 170 11.37 10.61 6.81
CA LYS A 170 12.64 10.18 7.36
C LYS A 170 12.98 8.82 6.77
N ILE A 171 14.24 8.45 6.78
CA ILE A 171 14.67 7.14 6.29
C ILE A 171 13.83 6.04 6.93
N GLY A 172 13.30 5.15 6.11
CA GLY A 172 12.41 4.06 6.51
C GLY A 172 10.95 4.47 6.79
N ALA A 173 10.54 5.71 6.52
CA ALA A 173 9.13 6.06 6.55
C ALA A 173 8.39 5.44 5.36
N ILE A 174 7.11 5.07 5.57
CA ILE A 174 6.20 4.65 4.50
C ILE A 174 5.14 5.73 4.30
N GLY A 175 4.91 6.09 3.03
CA GLY A 175 3.95 7.12 2.66
C GLY A 175 3.13 6.74 1.44
N THR A 176 1.97 7.39 1.30
CA THR A 176 1.12 7.21 0.12
C THR A 176 1.78 7.81 -1.11
N TYR A 177 1.71 7.11 -2.24
CA TYR A 177 1.99 7.72 -3.52
C TYR A 177 0.67 8.15 -4.16
N SER A 178 0.49 9.46 -4.29
CA SER A 178 -0.76 10.04 -4.78
C SER A 178 -0.62 10.49 -6.22
N TYR A 179 -1.70 10.39 -6.97
CA TYR A 179 -1.78 11.03 -8.27
C TYR A 179 -1.81 12.55 -8.10
N ILE A 180 -0.91 13.22 -8.79
CA ILE A 180 -0.88 14.68 -8.85
C ILE A 180 -1.53 15.09 -10.18
N THR A 181 -2.60 15.88 -10.09
CA THR A 181 -3.29 16.38 -11.28
C THR A 181 -2.40 17.35 -12.04
N LYS A 182 -2.16 17.10 -13.33
CA LYS A 182 -1.56 18.08 -14.23
C LYS A 182 -2.54 19.22 -14.51
N ALA A 183 -2.02 20.39 -14.84
CA ALA A 183 -2.84 21.58 -15.12
C ALA A 183 -3.79 21.37 -16.32
N ASP A 184 -3.42 20.50 -17.26
CA ASP A 184 -4.14 20.17 -18.49
C ASP A 184 -4.85 18.81 -18.43
N ALA A 185 -4.77 18.08 -17.29
CA ALA A 185 -5.45 16.82 -17.14
C ALA A 185 -6.97 17.00 -17.23
N PRO A 186 -7.70 16.06 -17.85
CA PRO A 186 -9.14 16.11 -17.88
C PRO A 186 -9.68 16.08 -16.46
N SER A 187 -10.58 17.03 -16.17
CA SER A 187 -11.24 17.12 -14.87
C SER A 187 -12.48 16.24 -14.86
N ARG A 188 -12.60 15.39 -13.86
CA ARG A 188 -13.85 14.69 -13.55
C ARG A 188 -14.25 14.95 -12.12
N THR A 189 -15.46 15.40 -11.94
CA THR A 189 -16.06 15.56 -10.63
C THR A 189 -16.52 14.21 -10.09
N VAL A 190 -16.11 13.91 -8.86
CA VAL A 190 -16.60 12.79 -8.06
C VAL A 190 -16.93 13.29 -6.67
N PHE A 191 -17.49 12.44 -5.84
CA PHE A 191 -17.84 12.78 -4.46
C PHE A 191 -16.81 12.16 -3.52
N GLY A 192 -16.16 12.98 -2.72
CA GLY A 192 -15.13 12.57 -1.77
C GLY A 192 -15.53 12.88 -0.33
N ARG A 193 -15.19 11.99 0.59
CA ARG A 193 -15.35 12.20 2.03
C ARG A 193 -13.99 12.32 2.69
N SER A 194 -13.73 13.45 3.32
CA SER A 194 -12.51 13.62 4.11
C SER A 194 -12.61 12.88 5.43
N SER A 195 -11.46 12.37 5.90
CA SER A 195 -11.33 11.72 7.21
C SER A 195 -11.87 12.60 8.34
N GLY A 196 -12.62 11.98 9.25
CA GLY A 196 -13.24 12.66 10.40
C GLY A 196 -14.48 13.49 10.08
N GLY A 197 -14.87 13.59 8.79
CA GLY A 197 -16.07 14.29 8.35
C GLY A 197 -17.17 13.34 7.89
N SER A 198 -18.45 13.68 8.16
CA SER A 198 -19.61 13.01 7.56
C SER A 198 -20.02 13.63 6.22
N ALA A 199 -19.50 14.82 5.91
CA ALA A 199 -19.88 15.56 4.72
C ALA A 199 -19.11 15.07 3.50
N VAL A 200 -19.87 14.75 2.45
CA VAL A 200 -19.36 14.46 1.11
C VAL A 200 -19.32 15.75 0.32
N ARG A 201 -18.29 15.95 -0.46
CA ARG A 201 -18.12 17.12 -1.34
C ARG A 201 -17.78 16.68 -2.75
N GLU A 202 -18.11 17.52 -3.69
CA GLU A 202 -17.57 17.40 -5.04
C GLU A 202 -16.05 17.68 -5.01
N VAL A 203 -15.28 16.76 -5.58
CA VAL A 203 -13.83 16.85 -5.70
C VAL A 203 -13.39 16.43 -7.09
N ASN A 204 -12.22 16.86 -7.53
CA ASN A 204 -11.64 16.36 -8.74
C ASN A 204 -11.10 14.94 -8.49
N TYR A 205 -11.48 13.97 -9.29
CA TYR A 205 -11.10 12.56 -9.17
C TYR A 205 -9.59 12.32 -9.10
N TYR A 206 -8.82 13.06 -9.88
CA TYR A 206 -7.37 12.92 -9.91
C TYR A 206 -6.65 13.68 -8.80
N ASN A 207 -7.34 14.56 -8.10
CA ASN A 207 -6.68 15.46 -7.20
C ASN A 207 -6.24 14.74 -5.92
N ASN A 208 -4.94 14.41 -5.86
CA ASN A 208 -4.31 13.75 -4.71
C ASN A 208 -5.05 12.47 -4.27
N SER A 209 -5.58 11.72 -5.23
CA SER A 209 -6.22 10.44 -4.95
C SER A 209 -5.18 9.35 -4.74
N VAL A 210 -5.50 8.39 -3.86
CA VAL A 210 -4.63 7.30 -3.46
C VAL A 210 -5.24 5.98 -3.90
N THR A 211 -4.41 5.10 -4.43
CA THR A 211 -4.72 3.71 -4.78
C THR A 211 -3.89 2.75 -3.93
N SER A 212 -3.22 1.80 -4.55
CA SER A 212 -2.33 0.84 -3.88
C SER A 212 -0.90 1.33 -3.71
N MET A 213 -0.47 2.29 -4.51
CA MET A 213 0.94 2.68 -4.55
C MET A 213 1.37 3.39 -3.27
N PHE A 214 2.57 3.04 -2.82
CA PHE A 214 3.23 3.65 -1.68
C PHE A 214 4.70 3.88 -1.98
N TYR A 215 5.34 4.73 -1.19
CA TYR A 215 6.78 4.88 -1.22
C TYR A 215 7.42 4.52 0.13
N LEU A 216 8.62 3.98 0.05
CA LEU A 216 9.53 3.83 1.19
C LEU A 216 10.61 4.91 1.07
N TYR A 217 10.79 5.69 2.12
CA TYR A 217 11.68 6.83 2.09
C TYR A 217 13.12 6.39 2.34
N THR A 218 14.01 6.67 1.40
CA THR A 218 15.43 6.28 1.44
C THR A 218 16.35 7.44 1.76
N GLY A 219 15.88 8.66 1.58
CA GLY A 219 16.64 9.88 1.76
C GLY A 219 16.58 10.48 3.16
N SER A 220 17.31 11.56 3.37
CA SER A 220 17.35 12.31 4.62
C SER A 220 16.68 13.68 4.55
N ALA A 221 15.98 13.99 3.48
CA ALA A 221 15.33 15.28 3.32
C ALA A 221 14.15 15.38 4.28
N GLY A 222 14.31 16.11 5.34
CA GLY A 222 13.18 16.53 6.17
C GLY A 222 12.23 17.37 5.34
N GLY A 223 10.98 17.01 5.29
CA GLY A 223 9.93 17.74 4.60
C GLY A 223 8.62 16.96 4.62
N SER A 224 7.51 17.68 4.53
CA SER A 224 6.22 17.08 4.24
C SER A 224 5.79 17.56 2.87
N GLU A 225 5.57 16.67 1.95
CA GLU A 225 4.96 17.02 0.67
C GLU A 225 3.45 17.11 0.85
N SER A 226 2.87 18.18 0.30
CA SER A 226 1.44 18.44 0.50
C SER A 226 0.51 17.42 -0.15
N ALA A 227 1.01 16.70 -1.16
CA ALA A 227 0.26 15.69 -1.91
C ALA A 227 0.38 14.27 -1.33
N PHE A 228 1.30 14.05 -0.39
CA PHE A 228 1.55 12.75 0.21
C PHE A 228 1.25 12.74 1.70
N CYS A 229 0.92 11.59 2.26
CA CYS A 229 0.88 11.42 3.69
C CYS A 229 1.81 10.30 4.13
N VAL A 230 2.67 10.57 5.11
CA VAL A 230 3.46 9.55 5.78
C VAL A 230 2.57 8.90 6.83
N PHE A 231 2.20 7.64 6.62
CA PHE A 231 1.24 6.95 7.49
C PHE A 231 1.87 5.87 8.37
N GLY A 232 3.18 5.61 8.21
CA GLY A 232 3.88 4.63 9.03
C GLY A 232 5.40 4.84 9.08
N GLU A 233 6.03 4.09 9.95
CA GLU A 233 7.47 4.04 10.15
C GLU A 233 7.92 2.64 10.52
N LEU A 234 9.21 2.32 10.34
CA LEU A 234 9.79 1.05 10.79
C LEU A 234 9.51 0.82 12.28
N ALA A 235 8.93 -0.33 12.60
CA ALA A 235 8.36 -0.60 13.93
C ALA A 235 9.41 -0.76 15.01
N ASN A 236 10.62 -1.23 14.65
CA ASN A 236 11.63 -1.63 15.63
C ASN A 236 13.06 -1.50 15.09
N ALA A 237 14.05 -1.65 15.97
CA ALA A 237 15.46 -1.56 15.60
C ALA A 237 15.91 -2.67 14.64
N ALA A 238 15.30 -3.85 14.68
CA ALA A 238 15.64 -4.93 13.77
C ALA A 238 15.24 -4.56 12.33
N SER A 239 14.04 -4.05 12.12
CA SER A 239 13.59 -3.57 10.82
C SER A 239 14.41 -2.37 10.33
N GLN A 240 14.85 -1.47 11.23
CA GLN A 240 15.77 -0.38 10.86
C GLN A 240 17.11 -0.92 10.37
N THR A 241 17.65 -1.96 11.04
CA THR A 241 18.87 -2.62 10.63
C THR A 241 18.69 -3.29 9.26
N ARG A 242 17.61 -4.05 9.08
CA ARG A 242 17.32 -4.72 7.81
C ARG A 242 17.14 -3.73 6.65
N PHE A 243 16.46 -2.60 6.90
CA PHE A 243 16.37 -1.55 5.89
C PHE A 243 17.71 -0.95 5.52
N SER A 244 18.60 -0.75 6.52
CA SER A 244 19.97 -0.28 6.27
C SER A 244 20.81 -1.30 5.51
N GLU A 245 20.64 -2.59 5.80
CA GLU A 245 21.30 -3.69 5.08
C GLU A 245 20.84 -3.72 3.60
N LEU A 246 19.56 -3.58 3.32
CA LEU A 246 19.02 -3.45 1.96
C LEU A 246 19.67 -2.27 1.22
N MET A 247 19.73 -1.09 1.86
CA MET A 247 20.34 0.09 1.23
C MET A 247 21.83 -0.10 0.98
N THR A 248 22.53 -0.85 1.85
CA THR A 248 23.93 -1.20 1.68
C THR A 248 24.09 -2.18 0.51
N ALA A 249 23.28 -3.23 0.43
CA ALA A 249 23.33 -4.20 -0.66
C ALA A 249 23.13 -3.53 -2.04
N ILE A 250 22.16 -2.61 -2.16
CA ILE A 250 21.96 -1.82 -3.38
C ILE A 250 23.21 -0.98 -3.72
N SER A 251 23.83 -0.37 -2.72
CA SER A 251 25.03 0.44 -2.90
C SER A 251 26.23 -0.40 -3.33
N ASP A 252 26.42 -1.56 -2.69
CA ASP A 252 27.54 -2.48 -2.96
C ASP A 252 27.40 -3.10 -4.36
N TYR A 253 26.21 -3.51 -4.74
CA TYR A 253 25.89 -3.96 -6.10
C TYR A 253 26.22 -2.88 -7.13
N THR A 254 25.75 -1.65 -6.88
CA THR A 254 26.02 -0.52 -7.80
C THR A 254 27.52 -0.27 -7.94
N ALA A 255 28.27 -0.31 -6.85
CA ALA A 255 29.72 -0.12 -6.86
C ALA A 255 30.45 -1.26 -7.60
N ALA A 256 30.05 -2.51 -7.41
CA ALA A 256 30.61 -3.66 -8.10
C ALA A 256 30.40 -3.56 -9.62
N MET A 257 29.18 -3.21 -10.04
CA MET A 257 28.87 -3.03 -11.47
C MET A 257 29.63 -1.86 -12.09
N GLN A 258 29.90 -0.79 -11.33
CA GLN A 258 30.69 0.35 -11.77
C GLN A 258 32.20 0.03 -11.90
N GLU A 259 32.69 -1.00 -11.20
CA GLU A 259 34.06 -1.51 -11.43
C GLU A 259 34.21 -2.18 -12.82
N GLU A 260 33.12 -2.74 -13.34
CA GLU A 260 33.08 -3.38 -14.65
C GLU A 260 32.74 -2.38 -15.77
N ASP A 261 31.85 -1.43 -15.52
CA ASP A 261 31.43 -0.37 -16.43
C ASP A 261 31.23 0.95 -15.69
N ASP A 262 32.18 1.86 -15.84
CA ASP A 262 32.17 3.20 -15.20
C ASP A 262 30.87 4.00 -15.50
N SER A 263 30.14 3.65 -16.56
CA SER A 263 28.87 4.30 -16.93
C SER A 263 27.65 3.68 -16.32
N PHE A 264 27.78 2.58 -15.56
CA PHE A 264 26.67 1.88 -14.96
C PHE A 264 25.88 2.76 -14.01
N THR A 265 24.54 2.71 -14.13
CA THR A 265 23.59 3.31 -13.22
C THR A 265 22.64 2.25 -12.70
N PHE A 266 22.31 2.29 -11.41
CA PHE A 266 21.40 1.34 -10.78
C PHE A 266 19.99 1.34 -11.38
N THR A 267 19.64 2.42 -12.07
CA THR A 267 18.32 2.58 -12.68
C THR A 267 18.39 2.86 -14.17
N GLU A 268 17.40 2.38 -14.88
CA GLU A 268 17.14 2.72 -16.27
C GLU A 268 15.85 3.56 -16.37
N THR A 269 15.84 4.53 -17.29
CA THR A 269 14.68 5.39 -17.47
C THR A 269 13.68 4.75 -18.44
N VAL A 270 12.49 4.45 -17.97
CA VAL A 270 11.37 3.95 -18.77
C VAL A 270 10.39 5.08 -19.01
N THR A 271 10.21 5.44 -20.29
CA THR A 271 9.30 6.52 -20.73
C THR A 271 8.18 6.02 -21.64
N ASP A 272 8.06 4.71 -21.86
CA ASP A 272 6.99 4.15 -22.67
C ASP A 272 5.63 4.54 -22.10
N GLU A 273 4.83 5.26 -22.89
CA GLU A 273 3.52 5.74 -22.48
C GLU A 273 2.58 4.60 -22.01
N SER A 274 2.73 3.40 -22.56
CA SER A 274 1.93 2.25 -22.14
C SER A 274 2.27 1.75 -20.73
N VAL A 275 3.48 2.06 -20.25
CA VAL A 275 3.98 1.71 -18.93
C VAL A 275 3.74 2.85 -17.94
N VAL A 276 4.17 4.08 -18.27
CA VAL A 276 4.08 5.22 -17.35
C VAL A 276 2.68 5.81 -17.23
N ARG A 277 1.77 5.38 -18.09
CA ARG A 277 0.35 5.71 -18.01
C ARG A 277 -0.35 4.81 -17.02
N ILE A 278 -0.80 5.38 -15.94
CA ILE A 278 -1.61 4.65 -14.98
C ILE A 278 -3.05 4.71 -15.46
N ALA A 279 -3.51 3.59 -16.07
CA ALA A 279 -4.87 3.48 -16.55
C ALA A 279 -5.88 3.68 -15.42
N ASP A 280 -6.86 4.52 -15.67
CA ASP A 280 -7.98 4.72 -14.79
C ASP A 280 -9.06 3.66 -15.11
N ASN A 281 -9.63 3.01 -14.11
CA ASN A 281 -10.78 2.13 -14.26
C ASN A 281 -12.05 2.84 -14.73
N LEU A 282 -12.04 4.17 -14.72
CA LEU A 282 -13.09 4.99 -15.32
C LEU A 282 -12.71 5.32 -16.78
N ALA A 283 -12.84 4.34 -17.65
CA ALA A 283 -12.40 4.34 -19.05
C ALA A 283 -12.73 5.59 -19.89
N SER A 284 -13.65 6.45 -19.44
CA SER A 284 -14.04 7.67 -20.12
C SER A 284 -13.24 8.91 -19.77
N VAL A 285 -12.27 8.80 -18.86
CA VAL A 285 -11.64 9.98 -18.22
C VAL A 285 -10.17 10.14 -18.60
N GLY A 286 -9.58 9.14 -19.22
CA GLY A 286 -8.17 9.19 -19.61
C GLY A 286 -7.25 8.57 -18.55
N TYR A 287 -6.00 8.93 -18.60
CA TYR A 287 -4.93 8.34 -17.83
C TYR A 287 -4.08 9.43 -17.19
N TYR A 288 -3.36 9.02 -16.18
CA TYR A 288 -2.30 9.82 -15.58
C TYR A 288 -0.96 9.41 -16.21
N GLU A 289 -0.15 10.36 -16.59
CA GLU A 289 1.17 10.15 -17.18
C GLU A 289 2.25 10.76 -16.30
N VAL A 290 3.33 10.04 -16.07
CA VAL A 290 4.51 10.57 -15.39
C VAL A 290 5.41 11.22 -16.40
N ASP A 291 5.52 12.56 -16.37
CA ASP A 291 6.25 13.35 -17.38
C ASP A 291 7.69 12.93 -17.60
N GLU A 292 8.38 12.56 -16.54
CA GLU A 292 9.82 12.25 -16.57
C GLU A 292 10.10 10.74 -16.72
N GLY A 293 9.06 9.92 -16.84
CA GLY A 293 9.18 8.47 -16.79
C GLY A 293 9.53 7.94 -15.40
N PHE A 294 9.79 6.64 -15.34
CA PHE A 294 10.24 5.97 -14.13
C PHE A 294 11.74 5.70 -14.18
N SER A 295 12.39 5.82 -13.03
CA SER A 295 13.76 5.34 -12.82
C SER A 295 13.68 3.92 -12.27
N VAL A 296 13.63 2.93 -13.17
CA VAL A 296 13.39 1.51 -12.84
C VAL A 296 14.69 0.84 -12.44
N PRO A 297 14.77 0.17 -11.26
CA PRO A 297 15.95 -0.59 -10.89
C PRO A 297 16.28 -1.70 -11.89
N VAL A 298 17.53 -1.79 -12.34
CA VAL A 298 18.01 -2.85 -13.23
C VAL A 298 18.18 -4.18 -12.49
N ALA A 299 18.49 -4.12 -11.20
CA ALA A 299 18.38 -5.24 -10.28
C ALA A 299 17.06 -5.12 -9.50
N LYS A 300 16.23 -6.14 -9.56
CA LYS A 300 14.84 -6.06 -9.10
C LYS A 300 14.73 -6.05 -7.59
N LEU A 301 13.85 -5.18 -7.11
CA LEU A 301 13.34 -5.17 -5.75
C LEU A 301 11.90 -5.67 -5.80
N ILE A 302 11.68 -6.91 -5.40
CA ILE A 302 10.38 -7.60 -5.49
C ILE A 302 9.75 -7.66 -4.11
N ILE A 303 8.50 -7.24 -3.98
CA ILE A 303 7.70 -7.47 -2.77
C ILE A 303 7.12 -8.88 -2.86
N THR A 304 7.63 -9.80 -2.04
CA THR A 304 7.18 -11.20 -2.02
C THR A 304 5.96 -11.39 -1.13
N GLY A 305 5.66 -10.43 -0.27
CA GLY A 305 4.45 -10.43 0.54
C GLY A 305 4.29 -9.20 1.41
N VAL A 306 3.04 -8.85 1.69
CA VAL A 306 2.68 -7.90 2.74
C VAL A 306 1.65 -8.53 3.64
N THR A 307 1.98 -8.73 4.92
CA THR A 307 1.10 -9.38 5.90
C THR A 307 0.72 -8.43 7.02
N VAL A 308 -0.52 -8.55 7.51
CA VAL A 308 -0.98 -7.80 8.68
C VAL A 308 -0.60 -8.59 9.92
N GLU A 309 0.34 -8.07 10.71
CA GLU A 309 0.83 -8.69 11.93
C GLU A 309 -0.04 -8.31 13.16
N LYS A 310 -0.67 -7.14 13.07
CA LYS A 310 -1.54 -6.59 14.12
C LYS A 310 -2.55 -5.62 13.54
N TYR A 311 -3.82 -5.79 13.92
CA TYR A 311 -4.94 -4.92 13.52
C TYR A 311 -5.17 -3.76 14.46
#